data_67785b8104f60330e29124a4704873cf
#
_entry.id   67785b8104f60330e29124a4704873cf
#
_cell.length_a   1.000
_cell.length_b   1.000
_cell.length_c   1.000
_cell.angle_alpha   90.00
_cell.angle_beta   90.00
_cell.angle_gamma   90.00
#
_symmetry.space_group_name_H-M   'P 1'
#
loop_
_entity.id
_entity.type
_entity.pdbx_description
1 polymer ?
#
loop_
_entity_poly.entity_id
_entity_poly.type
_entity_poly.pdbx_seq_one_letter_code
_entity_poly.pdbx_strand_id
1 'polypeptide(L)'
;MKLLVKKLANTDIGILLRNSLNFKPVSFKYLKKDYPISISDAFLWRTDNGYKTKFKYSDILYLFYKIKNSWVEFHFYSKNNKLIKVEKVNDLNLSNELEISSEYLNNLEDYGTFYIYHFSKNTKNLNNKDIISNRCYTGYSQNNNLYSFVHGNTLGKFTSIFSNKTFLTDIVITSVFKKYTYTIQKCFDGYDKNELFFTNPTSKTIKFTIESKNYELKPNYSLLVEIKNSIISINSNCLFFRPIIFSYHKKYLDVHHS
;
A
#
# COMPACT_ATOMS: atom_id res chain seq x y z
N MET A 1 30.73 -22.34 4.45
CA MET A 1 30.81 -21.01 5.08
C MET A 1 29.88 -19.96 4.41
N LYS A 2 29.98 -19.67 3.10
CA LYS A 2 29.13 -18.68 2.40
C LYS A 2 27.61 -18.93 2.56
N LEU A 3 27.15 -20.17 2.53
CA LEU A 3 25.74 -20.53 2.65
C LEU A 3 25.18 -20.27 4.05
N LEU A 4 25.99 -20.54 5.08
CA LEU A 4 25.63 -20.30 6.49
C LEU A 4 25.52 -18.81 6.79
N VAL A 5 26.50 -18.02 6.32
CA VAL A 5 26.48 -16.55 6.43
C VAL A 5 25.26 -15.97 5.73
N LYS A 6 24.91 -16.47 4.52
CA LYS A 6 23.71 -16.04 3.79
C LYS A 6 22.41 -16.41 4.56
N LYS A 7 22.36 -17.58 5.20
CA LYS A 7 21.20 -17.97 6.03
C LYS A 7 21.07 -17.07 7.27
N LEU A 8 22.17 -16.83 7.99
CA LEU A 8 22.18 -15.95 9.16
C LEU A 8 21.85 -14.50 8.80
N ALA A 9 22.40 -14.01 7.70
CA ALA A 9 22.13 -12.66 7.21
C ALA A 9 20.66 -12.43 6.78
N ASN A 10 19.92 -13.50 6.50
CA ASN A 10 18.51 -13.45 6.12
C ASN A 10 17.54 -13.83 7.25
N THR A 11 18.02 -13.98 8.48
CA THR A 11 17.16 -14.04 9.67
C THR A 11 16.59 -12.66 9.98
N ASP A 12 15.48 -12.60 10.73
CA ASP A 12 14.89 -11.33 11.16
C ASP A 12 15.91 -10.45 11.91
N ILE A 13 16.74 -11.05 12.77
CA ILE A 13 17.82 -10.38 13.49
C ILE A 13 18.92 -9.92 12.54
N GLY A 14 19.33 -10.76 11.60
CA GLY A 14 20.34 -10.40 10.58
C GLY A 14 19.87 -9.25 9.67
N ILE A 15 18.59 -9.22 9.30
CA ILE A 15 17.99 -8.13 8.54
C ILE A 15 17.95 -6.85 9.37
N LEU A 16 17.54 -6.93 10.63
CA LEU A 16 17.50 -5.79 11.54
C LEU A 16 18.92 -5.19 11.72
N LEU A 17 19.91 -6.01 11.98
CA LEU A 17 21.30 -5.58 12.14
C LEU A 17 21.85 -4.94 10.86
N ARG A 18 21.64 -5.55 9.70
CA ARG A 18 22.08 -4.95 8.42
C ARG A 18 21.43 -3.59 8.17
N ASN A 19 20.15 -3.47 8.44
CA ASN A 19 19.43 -2.20 8.29
C ASN A 19 19.94 -1.14 9.27
N SER A 20 20.21 -1.54 10.52
CA SER A 20 20.71 -0.64 11.57
C SER A 20 22.14 -0.19 11.30
N LEU A 21 22.98 -1.08 10.77
CA LEU A 21 24.38 -0.81 10.46
C LEU A 21 24.60 -0.25 9.05
N ASN A 22 23.56 0.03 8.32
CA ASN A 22 23.63 0.58 6.95
C ASN A 22 24.25 -0.38 5.90
N PHE A 23 24.34 -1.67 6.20
CA PHE A 23 24.73 -2.69 5.23
C PHE A 23 23.53 -3.13 4.42
N LYS A 24 23.40 -2.68 3.19
CA LYS A 24 22.30 -2.95 2.23
C LYS A 24 20.93 -2.83 2.89
N PRO A 25 20.21 -1.74 2.71
CA PRO A 25 18.88 -1.57 3.26
C PRO A 25 17.96 -2.66 2.70
N VAL A 26 17.62 -3.63 3.52
CA VAL A 26 16.54 -4.57 3.25
C VAL A 26 15.30 -3.96 3.87
N SER A 27 14.42 -3.48 3.01
CA SER A 27 13.18 -2.83 3.40
C SER A 27 12.07 -3.81 3.75
N PHE A 28 12.31 -5.10 3.52
CA PHE A 28 11.29 -6.11 3.69
C PHE A 28 11.68 -7.10 4.77
N LYS A 29 10.69 -7.47 5.56
CA LYS A 29 10.78 -8.61 6.44
C LYS A 29 11.04 -9.87 5.61
N TYR A 30 11.98 -10.70 6.01
CA TYR A 30 12.21 -11.97 5.34
C TYR A 30 10.99 -12.87 5.55
N LEU A 31 10.33 -13.22 4.44
CA LEU A 31 9.15 -14.08 4.47
C LEU A 31 9.58 -15.55 4.50
N LYS A 32 9.67 -16.12 5.70
CA LYS A 32 9.77 -17.57 5.84
C LYS A 32 8.37 -18.16 5.80
N LYS A 33 8.06 -18.91 4.76
CA LYS A 33 6.71 -19.42 4.50
C LYS A 33 6.77 -20.82 3.89
N ASP A 34 5.80 -21.62 4.23
CA ASP A 34 5.61 -22.98 3.73
C ASP A 34 4.34 -23.10 2.88
N TYR A 35 3.84 -21.97 2.39
CA TYR A 35 2.65 -21.87 1.54
C TYR A 35 2.73 -20.64 0.63
N PRO A 36 2.03 -20.64 -0.52
CA PRO A 36 1.94 -19.46 -1.38
C PRO A 36 1.19 -18.34 -0.66
N ILE A 37 1.58 -17.11 -0.96
CA ILE A 37 1.01 -15.93 -0.32
C ILE A 37 0.45 -14.94 -1.33
N SER A 38 -0.58 -14.22 -0.89
CA SER A 38 -1.09 -13.02 -1.55
C SER A 38 -0.59 -11.78 -0.83
N ILE A 39 0.05 -10.88 -1.59
CA ILE A 39 0.54 -9.59 -1.09
C ILE A 39 -0.31 -8.49 -1.68
N SER A 40 -0.69 -7.53 -0.85
CA SER A 40 -1.35 -6.30 -1.27
C SER A 40 -0.48 -5.08 -1.00
N ASP A 41 -0.48 -4.14 -1.92
CA ASP A 41 -0.13 -2.77 -1.60
C ASP A 41 -1.17 -2.17 -0.65
N ALA A 42 -0.78 -1.14 0.10
CA ALA A 42 -1.70 -0.31 0.85
C ALA A 42 -2.26 0.75 -0.11
N PHE A 43 -3.46 0.52 -0.61
CA PHE A 43 -4.14 1.44 -1.51
C PHE A 43 -4.91 2.49 -0.70
N LEU A 44 -4.98 3.70 -1.24
CA LEU A 44 -5.79 4.77 -0.68
C LEU A 44 -7.22 4.68 -1.24
N TRP A 45 -8.21 4.92 -0.39
CA TRP A 45 -9.55 5.31 -0.81
C TRP A 45 -9.89 6.70 -0.25
N ARG A 46 -10.65 7.47 -1.03
CA ARG A 46 -11.18 8.80 -0.65
C ARG A 46 -12.63 8.93 -1.10
N THR A 47 -13.45 9.40 -0.20
CA THR A 47 -14.85 9.78 -0.44
C THR A 47 -15.18 11.15 0.16
N ASP A 48 -14.20 11.78 0.81
CA ASP A 48 -14.30 13.13 1.36
C ASP A 48 -14.34 14.18 0.24
N ASN A 49 -14.95 15.33 0.50
CA ASN A 49 -14.94 16.49 -0.40
C ASN A 49 -15.35 16.18 -1.85
N GLY A 50 -16.34 15.32 -2.04
CA GLY A 50 -16.84 14.93 -3.37
C GLY A 50 -15.91 13.99 -4.15
N TYR A 51 -14.95 13.33 -3.48
CA TYR A 51 -14.12 12.32 -4.10
C TYR A 51 -14.88 11.02 -4.35
N LYS A 52 -14.48 10.36 -5.43
CA LYS A 52 -14.73 8.95 -5.71
C LYS A 52 -13.43 8.27 -6.06
N THR A 53 -13.26 7.04 -5.60
CA THR A 53 -12.10 6.21 -5.89
C THR A 53 -12.50 5.06 -6.80
N LYS A 54 -11.77 4.85 -7.87
CA LYS A 54 -11.97 3.75 -8.81
C LYS A 54 -10.77 2.82 -8.79
N PHE A 55 -10.99 1.55 -8.61
CA PHE A 55 -9.93 0.56 -8.51
C PHE A 55 -10.02 -0.46 -9.64
N LYS A 56 -8.91 -0.62 -10.37
CA LYS A 56 -8.79 -1.59 -11.48
C LYS A 56 -7.84 -2.71 -11.08
N TYR A 57 -8.31 -3.95 -11.23
CA TYR A 57 -7.58 -5.15 -10.83
C TYR A 57 -7.86 -6.32 -11.78
N SER A 58 -7.04 -7.36 -11.70
CA SER A 58 -7.12 -8.54 -12.55
C SER A 58 -7.20 -9.82 -11.74
N ASP A 59 -7.77 -10.87 -12.32
CA ASP A 59 -7.64 -12.22 -11.76
C ASP A 59 -6.21 -12.76 -12.02
N ILE A 60 -5.31 -12.45 -11.12
CA ILE A 60 -3.90 -12.83 -11.20
C ILE A 60 -3.72 -14.35 -11.14
N LEU A 61 -4.55 -15.05 -10.36
CA LEU A 61 -4.46 -16.49 -10.22
C LEU A 61 -4.82 -17.21 -11.51
N TYR A 62 -5.85 -16.72 -12.20
CA TYR A 62 -6.18 -17.26 -13.51
C TYR A 62 -5.16 -16.83 -14.59
N LEU A 63 -4.77 -15.56 -14.58
CA LEU A 63 -3.91 -14.98 -15.61
C LEU A 63 -2.56 -15.72 -15.71
N PHE A 64 -1.89 -15.91 -14.58
CA PHE A 64 -0.54 -16.48 -14.54
C PHE A 64 -0.49 -17.96 -14.21
N TYR A 65 -1.44 -18.48 -13.43
CA TYR A 65 -1.38 -19.85 -12.93
C TYR A 65 -2.52 -20.73 -13.45
N LYS A 66 -3.42 -20.17 -14.29
CA LYS A 66 -4.59 -20.87 -14.84
C LYS A 66 -5.48 -21.51 -13.76
N ILE A 67 -5.51 -20.91 -12.59
CA ILE A 67 -6.36 -21.33 -11.47
C ILE A 67 -7.74 -20.76 -11.69
N LYS A 68 -8.74 -21.63 -11.80
CA LYS A 68 -10.16 -21.29 -11.87
C LYS A 68 -10.77 -21.23 -10.48
N ASN A 69 -11.93 -20.57 -10.35
CA ASN A 69 -12.67 -20.43 -9.11
C ASN A 69 -11.87 -19.73 -7.99
N SER A 70 -11.09 -18.72 -8.38
CA SER A 70 -10.45 -17.77 -7.48
C SER A 70 -11.44 -16.69 -7.06
N TRP A 71 -11.16 -16.04 -5.95
CA TRP A 71 -11.87 -14.84 -5.51
C TRP A 71 -10.88 -13.85 -4.93
N VAL A 72 -11.33 -12.61 -4.80
CA VAL A 72 -10.60 -11.57 -4.07
C VAL A 72 -11.40 -11.09 -2.87
N GLU A 73 -10.69 -10.64 -1.86
CA GLU A 73 -11.29 -9.93 -0.73
C GLU A 73 -10.65 -8.55 -0.61
N PHE A 74 -11.52 -7.54 -0.49
CA PHE A 74 -11.14 -6.18 -0.18
C PHE A 74 -11.36 -5.91 1.30
N HIS A 75 -10.35 -5.39 1.97
CA HIS A 75 -10.43 -5.02 3.38
C HIS A 75 -10.24 -3.51 3.50
N PHE A 76 -11.32 -2.78 3.80
CA PHE A 76 -11.34 -1.32 3.92
C PHE A 76 -11.16 -0.88 5.36
N TYR A 77 -10.22 0.03 5.57
CA TYR A 77 -9.91 0.62 6.88
C TYR A 77 -10.01 2.13 6.82
N SER A 78 -10.55 2.75 7.88
CA SER A 78 -10.53 4.20 8.07
C SER A 78 -9.11 4.72 8.26
N LYS A 79 -8.93 6.04 8.20
CA LYS A 79 -7.66 6.70 8.53
C LYS A 79 -7.09 6.33 9.91
N ASN A 80 -7.94 5.90 10.84
CA ASN A 80 -7.58 5.49 12.20
C ASN A 80 -7.59 3.96 12.40
N ASN A 81 -7.40 3.18 11.33
CA ASN A 81 -7.31 1.72 11.37
C ASN A 81 -8.58 1.00 11.87
N LYS A 82 -9.75 1.60 11.80
CA LYS A 82 -11.00 0.90 12.06
C LYS A 82 -11.40 0.15 10.79
N LEU A 83 -11.63 -1.16 10.89
CA LEU A 83 -12.20 -1.95 9.80
C LEU A 83 -13.62 -1.43 9.50
N ILE A 84 -13.85 -1.01 8.25
CA ILE A 84 -15.12 -0.46 7.79
C ILE A 84 -15.94 -1.54 7.10
N LYS A 85 -15.29 -2.25 6.16
CA LYS A 85 -15.95 -3.21 5.28
C LYS A 85 -14.98 -4.30 4.84
N VAL A 86 -15.46 -5.52 4.74
CA VAL A 86 -14.82 -6.59 3.98
C VAL A 86 -15.75 -6.96 2.84
N GLU A 87 -15.24 -6.89 1.62
CA GLU A 87 -15.98 -7.24 0.41
C GLU A 87 -15.31 -8.42 -0.27
N LYS A 88 -16.10 -9.46 -0.52
CA LYS A 88 -15.65 -10.63 -1.26
C LYS A 88 -16.25 -10.60 -2.67
N VAL A 89 -15.41 -10.70 -3.68
CA VAL A 89 -15.80 -10.77 -5.08
C VAL A 89 -15.43 -12.13 -5.65
N ASN A 90 -16.44 -12.89 -6.04
CA ASN A 90 -16.29 -14.12 -6.78
C ASN A 90 -16.46 -13.82 -8.29
N ASP A 91 -16.29 -14.84 -9.12
CA ASP A 91 -16.53 -14.76 -10.57
C ASP A 91 -15.74 -13.64 -11.26
N LEU A 92 -14.44 -13.64 -11.01
CA LEU A 92 -13.53 -12.64 -11.51
C LEU A 92 -13.36 -12.73 -13.03
N ASN A 93 -13.38 -11.57 -13.68
CA ASN A 93 -12.93 -11.40 -15.06
C ASN A 93 -11.42 -11.16 -15.11
N LEU A 94 -10.83 -11.21 -16.31
CA LEU A 94 -9.43 -10.83 -16.52
C LEU A 94 -9.17 -9.36 -16.16
N SER A 95 -10.17 -8.50 -16.37
CA SER A 95 -10.15 -7.09 -15.98
C SER A 95 -11.41 -6.77 -15.20
N ASN A 96 -11.24 -6.24 -14.02
CA ASN A 96 -12.31 -5.89 -13.09
C ASN A 96 -12.16 -4.44 -12.64
N GLU A 97 -13.29 -3.83 -12.27
CA GLU A 97 -13.34 -2.47 -11.75
C GLU A 97 -14.25 -2.41 -10.53
N LEU A 98 -13.84 -1.64 -9.53
CA LEU A 98 -14.63 -1.34 -8.33
C LEU A 98 -14.66 0.17 -8.15
N GLU A 99 -15.85 0.77 -8.10
CA GLU A 99 -16.03 2.17 -7.70
C GLU A 99 -16.34 2.25 -6.20
N ILE A 100 -15.55 3.06 -5.49
CA ILE A 100 -15.66 3.29 -4.07
C ILE A 100 -16.17 4.72 -3.90
N SER A 101 -17.46 4.85 -3.62
CA SER A 101 -18.13 6.11 -3.29
C SER A 101 -18.46 6.14 -1.80
N SER A 102 -19.00 7.27 -1.32
CA SER A 102 -19.49 7.35 0.06
C SER A 102 -20.59 6.34 0.32
N GLU A 103 -21.53 6.17 -0.61
CA GLU A 103 -22.63 5.20 -0.51
C GLU A 103 -22.10 3.76 -0.43
N TYR A 104 -21.05 3.44 -1.20
CA TYR A 104 -20.41 2.13 -1.15
C TYR A 104 -19.82 1.81 0.24
N LEU A 105 -19.39 2.83 0.97
CA LEU A 105 -18.84 2.74 2.33
C LEU A 105 -19.84 3.20 3.41
N ASN A 106 -21.13 2.93 3.24
CA ASN A 106 -22.20 3.25 4.20
C ASN A 106 -22.34 4.75 4.50
N ASN A 107 -22.31 5.59 3.47
CA ASN A 107 -22.35 7.05 3.52
C ASN A 107 -21.20 7.68 4.33
N LEU A 108 -20.06 7.04 4.33
CA LEU A 108 -18.87 7.55 4.98
C LEU A 108 -18.13 8.51 4.05
N GLU A 109 -18.03 9.78 4.46
CA GLU A 109 -17.19 10.80 3.82
C GLU A 109 -15.88 10.95 4.59
N ASP A 110 -14.87 10.20 4.17
CA ASP A 110 -13.55 10.18 4.82
C ASP A 110 -12.50 9.65 3.82
N TYR A 111 -11.33 9.32 4.31
CA TYR A 111 -10.28 8.63 3.59
C TYR A 111 -9.65 7.53 4.44
N GLY A 112 -8.95 6.63 3.80
CA GLY A 112 -8.27 5.56 4.49
C GLY A 112 -7.52 4.65 3.55
N THR A 113 -7.22 3.46 4.00
CA THR A 113 -6.52 2.44 3.22
C THR A 113 -7.39 1.22 2.96
N PHE A 114 -7.13 0.56 1.86
CA PHE A 114 -7.68 -0.77 1.62
C PHE A 114 -6.61 -1.69 1.05
N TYR A 115 -6.88 -2.97 1.17
CA TYR A 115 -6.03 -4.06 0.70
C TYR A 115 -6.86 -5.00 -0.17
N ILE A 116 -6.23 -5.63 -1.16
CA ILE A 116 -6.82 -6.68 -1.99
C ILE A 116 -6.02 -7.96 -1.85
N TYR A 117 -6.68 -9.06 -1.53
CA TYR A 117 -6.07 -10.38 -1.42
C TYR A 117 -6.72 -11.36 -2.37
N HIS A 118 -5.89 -12.15 -3.04
CA HIS A 118 -6.31 -13.21 -3.94
C HIS A 118 -6.32 -14.55 -3.22
N PHE A 119 -7.41 -15.30 -3.36
CA PHE A 119 -7.62 -16.57 -2.72
C PHE A 119 -8.06 -17.65 -3.71
N SER A 120 -7.71 -18.90 -3.42
CA SER A 120 -8.24 -20.07 -4.09
C SER A 120 -8.17 -21.30 -3.19
N LYS A 121 -9.13 -22.22 -3.36
CA LYS A 121 -9.06 -23.57 -2.78
C LYS A 121 -8.18 -24.51 -3.62
N ASN A 122 -8.02 -24.22 -4.91
CA ASN A 122 -7.20 -25.00 -5.81
C ASN A 122 -5.85 -24.32 -6.03
N THR A 123 -4.80 -24.96 -5.55
CA THR A 123 -3.44 -24.42 -5.61
C THR A 123 -2.45 -25.37 -6.26
N LYS A 124 -2.95 -26.37 -7.03
CA LYS A 124 -2.10 -27.39 -7.65
C LYS A 124 -0.96 -26.83 -8.51
N ASN A 125 -1.18 -25.64 -9.10
CA ASN A 125 -0.21 -24.97 -9.96
C ASN A 125 0.67 -23.96 -9.21
N LEU A 126 0.57 -23.88 -7.88
CA LEU A 126 1.33 -22.95 -7.05
C LEU A 126 2.37 -23.70 -6.23
N ASN A 127 3.55 -23.11 -6.15
CA ASN A 127 4.61 -23.54 -5.25
C ASN A 127 4.52 -22.80 -3.91
N ASN A 128 5.03 -23.41 -2.85
CA ASN A 128 5.07 -22.78 -1.53
C ASN A 128 5.87 -21.46 -1.50
N LYS A 129 6.70 -21.21 -2.52
CA LYS A 129 7.49 -19.98 -2.66
C LYS A 129 6.80 -18.89 -3.46
N ASP A 130 5.66 -19.19 -4.08
CA ASP A 130 5.00 -18.24 -4.95
C ASP A 130 4.42 -17.06 -4.16
N ILE A 131 4.56 -15.89 -4.77
CA ILE A 131 4.11 -14.61 -4.26
C ILE A 131 3.18 -14.01 -5.29
N ILE A 132 1.90 -13.92 -4.94
CA ILE A 132 0.89 -13.31 -5.77
C ILE A 132 0.76 -11.84 -5.37
N SER A 133 1.21 -10.95 -6.25
CA SER A 133 1.14 -9.51 -6.03
C SER A 133 0.54 -8.83 -7.25
N ASN A 134 -0.42 -7.98 -7.03
CA ASN A 134 -1.02 -7.15 -8.05
C ASN A 134 -0.80 -5.68 -7.69
N ARG A 135 -0.15 -4.95 -8.57
CA ARG A 135 0.11 -3.52 -8.37
C ARG A 135 -1.02 -2.63 -8.87
N CYS A 136 -2.15 -3.17 -9.20
CA CYS A 136 -3.41 -2.51 -9.55
C CYS A 136 -3.34 -0.98 -9.80
N TYR A 137 -4.36 -0.43 -10.40
CA TYR A 137 -4.46 1.01 -10.62
C TYR A 137 -5.61 1.58 -9.78
N THR A 138 -5.31 2.65 -9.05
CA THR A 138 -6.30 3.40 -8.27
C THR A 138 -6.49 4.77 -8.93
N GLY A 139 -7.70 5.06 -9.34
CA GLY A 139 -8.09 6.33 -9.93
C GLY A 139 -8.86 7.18 -8.94
N TYR A 140 -8.67 8.47 -9.00
CA TYR A 140 -9.38 9.43 -8.16
C TYR A 140 -10.04 10.47 -9.03
N SER A 141 -11.30 10.77 -8.73
CA SER A 141 -12.08 11.85 -9.33
C SER A 141 -12.67 12.69 -8.23
N GLN A 142 -12.70 13.99 -8.40
CA GLN A 142 -13.38 14.92 -7.50
C GLN A 142 -14.49 15.62 -8.25
N ASN A 143 -15.69 15.71 -7.64
CA ASN A 143 -16.88 16.37 -8.22
C ASN A 143 -17.24 15.87 -9.62
N ASN A 144 -17.15 14.54 -9.85
CA ASN A 144 -17.42 13.87 -11.12
C ASN A 144 -16.56 14.35 -12.33
N ASN A 145 -15.37 14.88 -12.06
CA ASN A 145 -14.38 15.17 -13.09
C ASN A 145 -13.71 13.88 -13.62
N LEU A 146 -12.74 14.05 -14.51
CA LEU A 146 -11.94 12.92 -15.02
C LEU A 146 -11.15 12.24 -13.88
N TYR A 147 -10.96 10.94 -14.02
CA TYR A 147 -10.13 10.17 -13.11
C TYR A 147 -8.64 10.33 -13.45
N SER A 148 -7.84 10.66 -12.46
CA SER A 148 -6.38 10.52 -12.51
C SER A 148 -5.98 9.21 -11.84
N PHE A 149 -5.15 8.38 -12.53
CA PHE A 149 -4.81 7.04 -12.10
C PHE A 149 -3.36 6.93 -11.66
N VAL A 150 -3.14 6.23 -10.57
CA VAL A 150 -1.83 5.87 -10.04
C VAL A 150 -1.79 4.37 -9.72
N HIS A 151 -0.66 3.71 -9.90
CA HIS A 151 -0.52 2.32 -9.47
C HIS A 151 -0.15 2.21 -7.98
N GLY A 152 -0.21 1.00 -7.42
CA GLY A 152 0.15 0.74 -6.03
C GLY A 152 1.57 1.22 -5.71
N ASN A 153 1.72 1.87 -4.59
CA ASN A 153 2.94 2.59 -4.21
C ASN A 153 3.69 1.93 -3.05
N THR A 154 2.98 1.46 -2.07
CA THR A 154 3.58 0.97 -0.82
C THR A 154 3.11 -0.45 -0.56
N LEU A 155 4.06 -1.39 -0.54
CA LEU A 155 3.77 -2.75 -0.12
C LEU A 155 3.21 -2.72 1.31
N GLY A 156 2.04 -3.33 1.45
CA GLY A 156 1.28 -3.32 2.68
C GLY A 156 1.47 -4.60 3.46
N LYS A 157 0.54 -5.51 3.30
CA LYS A 157 0.42 -6.73 4.09
C LYS A 157 0.29 -7.95 3.20
N PHE A 158 0.52 -9.12 3.77
CA PHE A 158 0.30 -10.37 3.09
C PHE A 158 -0.54 -11.34 3.92
N THR A 159 -1.16 -12.27 3.23
CA THR A 159 -1.88 -13.40 3.82
C THR A 159 -1.59 -14.69 3.06
N SER A 160 -1.96 -15.82 3.61
CA SER A 160 -2.00 -17.07 2.86
C SER A 160 -3.03 -16.99 1.74
N ILE A 161 -2.77 -17.63 0.60
CA ILE A 161 -3.78 -17.81 -0.47
C ILE A 161 -4.95 -18.69 0.00
N PHE A 162 -4.75 -19.49 1.03
CA PHE A 162 -5.84 -20.25 1.67
C PHE A 162 -6.59 -19.37 2.65
N SER A 163 -7.87 -19.12 2.39
CA SER A 163 -8.71 -18.25 3.21
C SER A 163 -8.82 -18.65 4.69
N ASN A 164 -8.51 -19.90 5.02
CA ASN A 164 -8.54 -20.42 6.39
C ASN A 164 -7.28 -20.10 7.22
N LYS A 165 -6.28 -19.46 6.62
CA LYS A 165 -5.01 -19.05 7.27
C LYS A 165 -4.76 -17.55 7.07
N THR A 166 -5.74 -16.75 7.38
CA THR A 166 -5.67 -15.29 7.21
C THR A 166 -4.87 -14.62 8.32
N PHE A 167 -3.56 -14.61 8.18
CA PHE A 167 -2.69 -13.78 9.01
C PHE A 167 -2.20 -12.60 8.18
N LEU A 168 -2.67 -11.41 8.51
CA LEU A 168 -2.11 -10.19 7.94
C LEU A 168 -0.76 -9.92 8.59
N THR A 169 0.30 -9.98 7.82
CA THR A 169 1.65 -9.79 8.31
C THR A 169 2.32 -8.64 7.59
N ASP A 170 2.98 -7.79 8.37
CA ASP A 170 3.72 -6.65 7.83
C ASP A 170 4.91 -7.13 6.99
N ILE A 171 5.12 -6.50 5.86
CA ILE A 171 6.27 -6.72 4.97
C ILE A 171 7.32 -5.65 5.22
N VAL A 172 6.88 -4.41 5.38
CA VAL A 172 7.77 -3.26 5.57
C VAL A 172 8.16 -3.13 7.03
N ILE A 173 9.42 -2.85 7.28
CA ILE A 173 9.95 -2.65 8.63
C ILE A 173 10.40 -1.21 8.85
N THR A 174 10.22 -0.75 10.09
CA THR A 174 10.79 0.52 10.56
C THR A 174 12.17 0.27 11.19
N SER A 175 13.09 1.20 11.00
CA SER A 175 14.38 1.17 11.67
C SER A 175 14.32 1.91 13.02
N VAL A 176 15.02 1.38 14.04
CA VAL A 176 15.17 2.05 15.33
C VAL A 176 16.29 3.08 15.28
N PHE A 177 17.35 2.81 14.51
CA PHE A 177 18.58 3.59 14.53
C PHE A 177 18.79 4.45 13.28
N LYS A 178 18.11 4.12 12.19
CA LYS A 178 18.36 4.75 10.91
C LYS A 178 17.19 5.64 10.50
N LYS A 179 17.55 6.84 10.04
CA LYS A 179 16.64 7.74 9.33
C LYS A 179 16.92 7.63 7.83
N TYR A 180 15.87 7.69 7.05
CA TYR A 180 15.90 7.70 5.60
C TYR A 180 15.38 9.05 5.13
N THR A 181 16.11 9.65 4.20
CA THR A 181 15.67 10.88 3.53
C THR A 181 15.09 10.51 2.18
N TYR A 182 13.91 11.01 1.91
CA TYR A 182 13.24 10.89 0.65
C TYR A 182 12.90 12.29 0.14
N THR A 183 13.44 12.65 -1.03
CA THR A 183 13.13 13.92 -1.66
C THR A 183 12.06 13.71 -2.70
N ILE A 184 10.94 14.37 -2.52
CA ILE A 184 9.84 14.36 -3.48
C ILE A 184 10.26 15.16 -4.70
N GLN A 185 10.00 14.61 -5.86
CA GLN A 185 10.18 15.30 -7.11
C GLN A 185 9.34 16.59 -7.12
N LYS A 186 9.87 17.64 -7.71
CA LYS A 186 9.22 18.94 -7.78
C LYS A 186 7.78 18.78 -8.26
N CYS A 187 6.84 19.27 -7.47
CA CYS A 187 5.46 19.43 -7.93
C CYS A 187 5.47 20.43 -9.10
N PHE A 188 4.68 20.16 -10.10
CA PHE A 188 4.62 21.05 -11.29
C PHE A 188 4.25 22.47 -10.89
N ASP A 189 4.91 23.47 -11.50
CA ASP A 189 4.52 24.87 -11.34
C ASP A 189 3.09 25.08 -11.88
N GLY A 190 2.32 25.89 -11.19
CA GLY A 190 0.95 26.21 -11.60
C GLY A 190 -0.16 25.39 -10.92
N TYR A 191 0.17 24.48 -10.01
CA TYR A 191 -0.82 23.87 -9.14
C TYR A 191 -1.12 24.77 -7.94
N ASP A 192 -2.41 24.90 -7.62
CA ASP A 192 -2.90 25.80 -6.57
C ASP A 192 -2.67 25.19 -5.17
N LYS A 193 -2.70 23.86 -5.09
CA LYS A 193 -2.61 23.09 -3.85
C LYS A 193 -2.02 21.72 -4.12
N ASN A 194 -1.24 21.21 -3.16
CA ASN A 194 -0.77 19.83 -3.15
C ASN A 194 -1.05 19.18 -1.81
N GLU A 195 -1.46 17.91 -1.83
CA GLU A 195 -1.64 17.07 -0.64
C GLU A 195 -0.79 15.81 -0.76
N LEU A 196 -0.11 15.46 0.32
CA LEU A 196 0.65 14.22 0.44
C LEU A 196 -0.16 13.23 1.27
N PHE A 197 -0.45 12.08 0.71
CA PHE A 197 -1.09 10.99 1.43
C PHE A 197 -0.06 9.95 1.86
N PHE A 198 -0.02 9.71 3.16
CA PHE A 198 0.81 8.71 3.80
C PHE A 198 -0.01 7.58 4.39
N THR A 199 0.51 6.37 4.34
CA THR A 199 -0.03 5.22 5.07
C THR A 199 1.09 4.50 5.81
N ASN A 200 0.76 3.98 7.00
CA ASN A 200 1.67 3.14 7.78
C ASN A 200 1.19 1.69 7.75
N PRO A 201 1.68 0.84 6.82
CA PRO A 201 1.28 -0.55 6.78
C PRO A 201 2.00 -1.44 7.81
N THR A 202 2.76 -0.84 8.73
CA THR A 202 3.57 -1.57 9.71
C THR A 202 2.91 -1.65 11.09
N SER A 203 3.39 -2.55 11.93
CA SER A 203 2.97 -2.70 13.33
C SER A 203 3.63 -1.71 14.29
N LYS A 204 4.47 -0.80 13.79
CA LYS A 204 5.18 0.20 14.60
C LYS A 204 4.88 1.61 14.14
N THR A 205 4.96 2.56 15.06
CA THR A 205 4.80 3.99 14.73
C THR A 205 5.92 4.46 13.79
N ILE A 206 5.54 5.07 12.68
CA ILE A 206 6.45 5.77 11.79
C ILE A 206 6.56 7.20 12.27
N LYS A 207 7.82 7.64 12.52
CA LYS A 207 8.16 9.03 12.83
C LYS A 207 8.80 9.65 11.62
N PHE A 208 8.31 10.81 11.21
CA PHE A 208 8.83 11.51 10.06
C PHE A 208 8.73 13.02 10.19
N THR A 209 9.52 13.72 9.39
CA THR A 209 9.53 15.19 9.32
C THR A 209 9.31 15.64 7.90
N ILE A 210 8.49 16.67 7.74
CA ILE A 210 8.30 17.40 6.49
C ILE A 210 8.51 18.88 6.80
N GLU A 211 9.39 19.55 6.05
CA GLU A 211 9.61 21.00 6.22
C GLU A 211 9.80 21.41 7.69
N SER A 212 10.61 20.67 8.43
CA SER A 212 10.89 20.87 9.86
C SER A 212 9.71 20.58 10.82
N LYS A 213 8.53 20.21 10.33
CA LYS A 213 7.42 19.75 11.15
C LYS A 213 7.54 18.26 11.42
N ASN A 214 7.37 17.87 12.67
CA ASN A 214 7.40 16.48 13.10
C ASN A 214 6.00 15.86 13.04
N TYR A 215 5.94 14.63 12.54
CA TYR A 215 4.72 13.83 12.46
C TYR A 215 4.95 12.45 13.04
N GLU A 216 3.89 11.88 13.59
CA GLU A 216 3.84 10.49 14.01
C GLU A 216 2.63 9.81 13.38
N LEU A 217 2.86 8.69 12.70
CA LEU A 217 1.81 7.90 12.10
C LEU A 217 1.75 6.54 12.80
N LYS A 218 0.69 6.34 13.57
CA LYS A 218 0.45 5.10 14.32
C LYS A 218 0.32 3.89 13.38
N PRO A 219 0.49 2.66 13.89
CA PRO A 219 0.31 1.44 13.09
C PRO A 219 -1.02 1.42 12.34
N ASN A 220 -0.95 1.16 11.04
CA ASN A 220 -2.08 1.06 10.11
C ASN A 220 -2.94 2.34 9.97
N TYR A 221 -2.44 3.48 10.40
CA TYR A 221 -3.11 4.77 10.19
C TYR A 221 -2.70 5.37 8.85
N SER A 222 -3.52 6.31 8.40
CA SER A 222 -3.28 7.13 7.21
C SER A 222 -3.35 8.60 7.57
N LEU A 223 -2.65 9.43 6.79
CA LEU A 223 -2.57 10.87 7.02
C LEU A 223 -2.48 11.62 5.69
N LEU A 224 -3.29 12.65 5.53
CA LEU A 224 -3.16 13.66 4.49
C LEU A 224 -2.45 14.89 5.06
N VAL A 225 -1.43 15.38 4.35
CA VAL A 225 -0.67 16.59 4.73
C VAL A 225 -0.69 17.54 3.55
N GLU A 226 -1.26 18.72 3.74
CA GLU A 226 -1.18 19.80 2.76
C GLU A 226 0.22 20.42 2.78
N ILE A 227 0.77 20.71 1.59
CA ILE A 227 2.08 21.29 1.41
C ILE A 227 2.01 22.51 0.52
N LYS A 228 2.90 23.47 0.78
CA LYS A 228 3.00 24.73 0.02
C LYS A 228 4.22 24.77 -0.89
N ASN A 229 5.30 24.10 -0.49
CA ASN A 229 6.56 24.12 -1.23
C ASN A 229 6.56 23.08 -2.36
N SER A 230 7.26 23.38 -3.44
CA SER A 230 7.38 22.52 -4.62
C SER A 230 8.42 21.43 -4.48
N ILE A 231 9.41 21.59 -3.61
CA ILE A 231 10.45 20.59 -3.35
C ILE A 231 10.44 20.27 -1.87
N ILE A 232 10.24 19.00 -1.54
CA ILE A 232 10.04 18.55 -0.16
C ILE A 232 10.93 17.36 0.12
N SER A 233 11.64 17.43 1.23
CA SER A 233 12.37 16.29 1.79
C SER A 233 11.63 15.73 2.98
N ILE A 234 11.41 14.42 2.97
CA ILE A 234 10.81 13.66 4.05
C ILE A 234 11.91 12.84 4.72
N ASN A 235 12.09 13.06 6.02
CA ASN A 235 12.98 12.23 6.82
C ASN A 235 12.13 11.28 7.67
N SER A 236 12.40 9.97 7.59
CA SER A 236 11.58 8.96 8.24
C SER A 236 12.44 7.82 8.80
N ASN A 237 11.93 7.13 9.82
CA ASN A 237 12.49 5.88 10.31
C ASN A 237 12.02 4.64 9.49
N CYS A 238 11.27 4.86 8.42
CA CYS A 238 10.75 3.82 7.55
C CYS A 238 11.32 4.00 6.14
N LEU A 239 11.91 2.94 5.58
CA LEU A 239 12.27 2.90 4.17
C LEU A 239 11.00 2.77 3.33
N PHE A 240 11.00 3.31 2.10
CA PHE A 240 9.82 3.34 1.21
C PHE A 240 8.59 4.05 1.78
N PHE A 241 8.78 4.98 2.67
CA PHE A 241 7.72 5.83 3.18
C PHE A 241 7.41 6.94 2.17
N ARG A 242 6.92 6.54 1.01
CA ARG A 242 6.60 7.41 -0.13
C ARG A 242 5.12 7.80 -0.06
N PRO A 243 4.79 9.09 -0.23
CA PRO A 243 3.39 9.51 -0.35
C PRO A 243 2.81 9.27 -1.74
N ILE A 244 1.50 9.22 -1.83
CA ILE A 244 0.75 9.56 -3.04
C ILE A 244 0.52 11.06 -3.01
N ILE A 245 0.73 11.74 -4.13
CA ILE A 245 0.62 13.19 -4.27
C ILE A 245 -0.67 13.50 -5.03
N PHE A 246 -1.49 14.36 -4.45
CA PHE A 246 -2.66 14.96 -5.09
C PHE A 246 -2.32 16.41 -5.41
N SER A 247 -2.29 16.76 -6.67
CA SER A 247 -2.01 18.12 -7.15
C SER A 247 -3.25 18.70 -7.79
N TYR A 248 -3.62 19.88 -7.37
CA TYR A 248 -4.88 20.55 -7.78
C TYR A 248 -4.56 21.78 -8.60
N HIS A 249 -5.18 21.91 -9.75
CA HIS A 249 -5.14 23.10 -10.58
C HIS A 249 -6.54 23.43 -11.09
N LYS A 250 -7.15 24.49 -10.57
CA LYS A 250 -8.54 24.88 -10.88
C LYS A 250 -9.51 23.71 -10.74
N LYS A 251 -9.94 23.11 -11.88
CA LYS A 251 -10.84 21.95 -11.92
C LYS A 251 -10.11 20.63 -12.14
N TYR A 252 -8.80 20.65 -12.33
CA TYR A 252 -8.02 19.45 -12.64
C TYR A 252 -7.39 18.89 -11.39
N LEU A 253 -7.39 17.57 -11.33
CA LEU A 253 -6.69 16.79 -10.34
C LEU A 253 -5.67 15.91 -11.05
N ASP A 254 -4.41 16.02 -10.64
CA ASP A 254 -3.38 15.07 -11.01
C ASP A 254 -2.96 14.26 -9.78
N VAL A 255 -2.84 12.94 -9.95
CA VAL A 255 -2.45 12.03 -8.86
C VAL A 255 -1.28 11.21 -9.33
N HIS A 256 -0.21 11.30 -8.58
CA HIS A 256 1.01 10.55 -8.88
C HIS A 256 1.71 10.12 -7.59
N HIS A 257 2.68 9.25 -7.72
CA HIS A 257 3.59 8.96 -6.64
C HIS A 257 4.98 9.52 -6.94
N SER A 258 5.60 9.93 -5.91
CA SER A 258 6.91 10.54 -5.97
C SER A 258 8.00 9.48 -6.15
#